data_25aba4596ae8a0bdf47759bc2c3bdd75
#
_entry.id   25aba4596ae8a0bdf47759bc2c3bdd75
#
_cell.length_a   1.000
_cell.length_b   1.000
_cell.length_c   1.000
_cell.angle_alpha   90.00
_cell.angle_beta   90.00
_cell.angle_gamma   90.00
#
_symmetry.space_group_name_H-M   'P 1'
#
loop_
_entity.id
_entity.type
_entity.pdbx_description
1 polymer ?
#
loop_
_entity_poly.entity_id
_entity_poly.type
_entity_poly.pdbx_seq_one_letter_code
_entity_poly.pdbx_strand_id
1 'polypeptide(L)'
;MRLEEKMALRIPGRSLRLAARIGILSLAALLLAVAGPAAAEQKKLSFLTWNISDQADLFKEWIAEFKKRHPDVDVEWLDKKGPELPAFYQTQVIAGTPPDIINTQGALWLEYAAAGGLVDLTPYLDKDPDVRKRFNADYLAQWKYKGRNYMLPFYISKTLLFYNKTMFREAGISGPPQSFDELLADAKKMSKGEKTGFITLNFDWLYWPLFRMNGVDLLTPDLRKAAFDTPKGVQVLDALAKATNDGSINKIAWTGRWVEPNGAFASGNVGMLLAHSPAFFFIRGQAPWVNGDTLGVAQAPGGWATPNSHGLGISKGSKHPELAWEFLKMVTSEDWTAKLSERRKVLTGNIASDTKLLEKLGKDDPLAAAVLKTQVEATDKLTGNWPLANDARVKEAVYPEIQNAVLGRKPAAQALKDAAAKVDRVLGQ
;
A
#
# COMPACT_ATOMS: atom_id res chain seq x y z
N MET A 1 73.12 -22.45 33.24
CA MET A 1 73.73 -23.08 34.38
C MET A 1 72.67 -23.80 35.17
N ARG A 2 72.62 -25.13 34.94
CA ARG A 2 72.55 -26.23 35.88
C ARG A 2 71.45 -26.10 36.95
N LEU A 3 70.65 -27.09 37.32
CA LEU A 3 70.73 -28.56 37.27
C LEU A 3 69.36 -29.14 37.48
N GLU A 4 69.12 -30.29 36.88
CA GLU A 4 68.10 -31.32 37.14
C GLU A 4 68.08 -31.75 38.61
N GLU A 5 66.89 -32.26 39.05
CA GLU A 5 66.89 -33.55 39.78
C GLU A 5 65.55 -34.24 39.70
N LYS A 6 65.64 -35.49 39.29
CA LYS A 6 64.56 -36.47 39.20
C LYS A 6 64.29 -37.04 40.58
N MET A 7 63.03 -37.24 40.92
CA MET A 7 62.67 -38.23 41.92
C MET A 7 61.46 -39.04 41.50
N ALA A 8 61.66 -40.27 41.11
CA ALA A 8 60.67 -41.26 40.76
C ALA A 8 60.12 -41.95 42.01
N LEU A 9 58.83 -41.92 42.23
CA LEU A 9 58.17 -42.77 43.22
C LEU A 9 57.38 -43.86 42.48
N ARG A 10 57.83 -45.10 42.71
CA ARG A 10 57.10 -46.35 42.34
C ARG A 10 55.94 -46.56 43.31
N ILE A 11 54.73 -46.77 42.77
CA ILE A 11 53.57 -47.28 43.52
C ILE A 11 53.13 -48.60 42.86
N PRO A 12 52.93 -49.67 43.63
CA PRO A 12 52.59 -50.99 43.09
C PRO A 12 51.13 -51.09 42.69
N GLY A 13 50.88 -51.60 41.49
CA GLY A 13 49.56 -51.84 40.98
C GLY A 13 48.89 -53.08 41.61
N ARG A 14 47.61 -53.03 41.75
CA ARG A 14 46.62 -54.15 41.74
C ARG A 14 45.41 -53.98 42.65
N SER A 15 44.80 -52.81 42.75
CA SER A 15 43.46 -52.75 43.39
C SER A 15 42.53 -51.63 42.93
N LEU A 16 42.83 -50.88 41.84
CA LEU A 16 42.03 -49.76 41.38
C LEU A 16 41.13 -50.00 40.14
N ARG A 17 41.04 -51.25 39.67
CA ARG A 17 40.24 -51.53 38.43
C ARG A 17 38.79 -51.89 38.62
N LEU A 18 38.33 -52.09 39.86
CA LEU A 18 36.91 -52.46 40.13
C LEU A 18 36.04 -51.25 40.57
N ALA A 19 36.63 -50.26 41.22
CA ALA A 19 35.89 -49.06 41.67
C ALA A 19 35.59 -48.05 40.53
N ALA A 20 36.45 -48.03 39.48
CA ALA A 20 36.28 -47.12 38.34
C ALA A 20 35.14 -47.51 37.38
N ARG A 21 34.72 -48.79 37.37
CA ARG A 21 33.61 -49.25 36.48
C ARG A 21 32.22 -48.99 37.05
N ILE A 22 32.06 -48.88 38.34
CA ILE A 22 30.74 -48.60 38.98
C ILE A 22 30.50 -47.09 39.03
N GLY A 23 31.56 -46.24 39.17
CA GLY A 23 31.41 -44.79 39.14
C GLY A 23 31.04 -44.20 37.77
N ILE A 24 31.51 -44.84 36.67
CA ILE A 24 31.23 -44.33 35.31
C ILE A 24 29.81 -44.71 34.86
N LEU A 25 29.24 -45.80 35.29
CA LEU A 25 27.86 -46.18 34.99
C LEU A 25 26.81 -45.35 35.77
N SER A 26 27.16 -44.90 36.99
CA SER A 26 26.29 -44.01 37.78
C SER A 26 26.31 -42.56 37.28
N LEU A 27 27.41 -42.09 36.71
CA LEU A 27 27.52 -40.72 36.13
C LEU A 27 26.86 -40.65 34.76
N ALA A 28 26.86 -41.74 33.96
CA ALA A 28 26.16 -41.80 32.69
C ALA A 28 24.62 -41.89 32.86
N ALA A 29 24.14 -42.53 33.93
CA ALA A 29 22.72 -42.56 34.25
C ALA A 29 22.19 -41.26 34.81
N LEU A 30 23.01 -40.42 35.47
CA LEU A 30 22.67 -39.11 35.98
C LEU A 30 22.69 -38.04 34.89
N LEU A 31 23.43 -38.21 33.81
CA LEU A 31 23.48 -37.30 32.65
C LEU A 31 22.32 -37.53 31.68
N LEU A 32 21.66 -38.68 31.70
CA LEU A 32 20.46 -38.99 30.90
C LEU A 32 19.16 -38.52 31.58
N ALA A 33 19.16 -38.19 32.86
CA ALA A 33 17.97 -37.73 33.58
C ALA A 33 17.78 -36.19 33.59
N VAL A 34 18.70 -35.40 32.98
CA VAL A 34 18.63 -33.92 32.89
C VAL A 34 18.41 -33.48 31.44
N ALA A 35 18.10 -34.36 30.52
CA ALA A 35 17.47 -33.96 29.25
C ALA A 35 15.99 -33.64 29.53
N GLY A 36 15.77 -32.50 30.22
CA GLY A 36 14.46 -31.86 30.15
C GLY A 36 14.07 -31.69 28.68
N PRO A 37 12.79 -31.64 28.33
CA PRO A 37 12.39 -31.41 26.96
C PRO A 37 13.17 -30.19 26.45
N ALA A 38 14.00 -30.40 25.41
CA ALA A 38 14.68 -29.30 24.74
C ALA A 38 13.62 -28.25 24.48
N ALA A 39 13.71 -27.11 25.12
CA ALA A 39 12.77 -26.01 24.88
C ALA A 39 12.80 -25.80 23.37
N ALA A 40 11.70 -26.07 22.71
CA ALA A 40 11.59 -25.92 21.28
C ALA A 40 12.08 -24.50 20.95
N GLU A 41 13.06 -24.37 20.07
CA GLU A 41 13.64 -23.10 19.70
C GLU A 41 12.50 -22.17 19.28
N GLN A 42 12.33 -21.08 19.99
CA GLN A 42 11.22 -20.15 19.77
C GLN A 42 11.39 -19.51 18.41
N LYS A 43 10.50 -19.83 17.47
CA LYS A 43 10.49 -19.26 16.14
C LYS A 43 10.08 -17.80 16.21
N LYS A 44 10.76 -16.93 15.46
CA LYS A 44 10.36 -15.54 15.29
C LYS A 44 9.71 -15.35 13.93
N LEU A 45 8.58 -14.64 13.92
CA LEU A 45 7.90 -14.19 12.73
C LEU A 45 7.80 -12.66 12.79
N SER A 46 8.35 -11.97 11.81
CA SER A 46 8.33 -10.50 11.75
C SER A 46 7.30 -9.99 10.74
N PHE A 47 6.50 -9.01 11.18
CA PHE A 47 5.45 -8.39 10.37
C PHE A 47 5.69 -6.88 10.25
N LEU A 48 6.06 -6.43 9.04
CA LEU A 48 6.29 -5.03 8.71
C LEU A 48 5.06 -4.40 8.08
N THR A 49 4.63 -3.26 8.61
CA THR A 49 3.49 -2.51 8.10
C THR A 49 3.83 -1.08 7.72
N TRP A 50 3.00 -0.49 6.87
CA TRP A 50 3.13 0.87 6.35
C TRP A 50 2.15 1.82 7.03
N ASN A 51 2.65 2.59 8.02
CA ASN A 51 1.95 3.72 8.63
C ASN A 51 0.51 3.39 9.11
N ILE A 52 0.37 2.30 9.87
CA ILE A 52 -0.91 1.86 10.43
C ILE A 52 -0.84 1.64 11.94
N SER A 53 0.02 2.40 12.62
CA SER A 53 0.14 2.39 14.09
C SER A 53 -1.15 2.78 14.82
N ASP A 54 -2.08 3.47 14.14
CA ASP A 54 -3.44 3.71 14.63
C ASP A 54 -4.25 2.43 14.89
N GLN A 55 -3.81 1.28 14.35
CA GLN A 55 -4.41 -0.04 14.53
C GLN A 55 -3.62 -0.95 15.49
N ALA A 56 -2.71 -0.38 16.28
CA ALA A 56 -1.82 -1.15 17.16
C ALA A 56 -2.57 -2.17 18.04
N ASP A 57 -3.73 -1.82 18.55
CA ASP A 57 -4.51 -2.73 19.42
C ASP A 57 -5.07 -3.92 18.63
N LEU A 58 -5.50 -3.72 17.39
CA LEU A 58 -5.92 -4.82 16.52
C LEU A 58 -4.75 -5.76 16.22
N PHE A 59 -3.58 -5.22 15.96
CA PHE A 59 -2.39 -6.03 15.69
C PHE A 59 -1.92 -6.82 16.92
N LYS A 60 -2.05 -6.25 18.10
CA LYS A 60 -1.84 -7.00 19.36
C LYS A 60 -2.84 -8.15 19.52
N GLU A 61 -4.12 -7.93 19.16
CA GLU A 61 -5.13 -9.01 19.14
C GLU A 61 -4.74 -10.11 18.14
N TRP A 62 -4.27 -9.76 16.93
CA TRP A 62 -3.81 -10.75 15.93
C TRP A 62 -2.64 -11.58 16.46
N ILE A 63 -1.64 -10.92 17.02
CA ILE A 63 -0.46 -11.58 17.60
C ILE A 63 -0.86 -12.51 18.72
N ALA A 64 -1.72 -12.06 19.63
CA ALA A 64 -2.21 -12.87 20.74
C ALA A 64 -3.00 -14.10 20.27
N GLU A 65 -3.85 -13.94 19.26
CA GLU A 65 -4.60 -15.06 18.68
C GLU A 65 -3.68 -16.04 17.93
N PHE A 66 -2.72 -15.53 17.19
CA PHE A 66 -1.76 -16.37 16.48
C PHE A 66 -0.90 -17.19 17.47
N LYS A 67 -0.47 -16.57 18.56
CA LYS A 67 0.31 -17.22 19.62
C LYS A 67 -0.47 -18.35 20.33
N LYS A 68 -1.80 -18.25 20.44
CA LYS A 68 -2.62 -19.37 20.97
C LYS A 68 -2.56 -20.60 20.08
N ARG A 69 -2.52 -20.40 18.75
CA ARG A 69 -2.45 -21.48 17.74
C ARG A 69 -1.04 -22.00 17.56
N HIS A 70 -0.04 -21.15 17.77
CA HIS A 70 1.39 -21.41 17.59
C HIS A 70 2.16 -20.94 18.82
N PRO A 71 2.12 -21.68 19.97
CA PRO A 71 2.72 -21.26 21.24
C PRO A 71 4.26 -21.11 21.16
N ASP A 72 4.89 -21.82 20.22
CA ASP A 72 6.32 -21.80 19.94
C ASP A 72 6.77 -20.61 19.04
N VAL A 73 5.82 -19.73 18.66
CA VAL A 73 6.08 -18.61 17.76
C VAL A 73 5.94 -17.29 18.50
N ASP A 74 6.93 -16.42 18.31
CA ASP A 74 6.89 -15.01 18.71
C ASP A 74 6.73 -14.14 17.46
N VAL A 75 5.71 -13.26 17.46
CA VAL A 75 5.44 -12.37 16.32
C VAL A 75 5.85 -10.96 16.70
N GLU A 76 6.85 -10.43 15.99
CA GLU A 76 7.30 -9.05 16.11
C GLU A 76 6.60 -8.16 15.07
N TRP A 77 5.87 -7.18 15.53
CA TRP A 77 5.25 -6.18 14.65
C TRP A 77 6.10 -4.92 14.56
N LEU A 78 6.40 -4.52 13.34
CA LEU A 78 7.17 -3.32 12.98
C LEU A 78 6.29 -2.41 12.13
N ASP A 79 6.15 -1.13 12.50
CA ASP A 79 5.46 -0.13 11.68
C ASP A 79 6.43 0.96 11.23
N LYS A 80 6.41 1.29 9.95
CA LYS A 80 7.25 2.35 9.37
C LYS A 80 6.39 3.36 8.62
N LYS A 81 6.74 4.63 8.76
CA LYS A 81 6.11 5.70 7.98
C LYS A 81 6.46 5.56 6.49
N GLY A 82 5.58 6.07 5.63
CA GLY A 82 5.66 5.90 4.18
C GLY A 82 7.07 5.99 3.58
N PRO A 83 7.79 7.12 3.72
CA PRO A 83 9.14 7.27 3.14
C PRO A 83 10.20 6.37 3.78
N GLU A 84 10.02 5.93 5.01
CA GLU A 84 10.99 5.12 5.77
C GLU A 84 10.92 3.63 5.41
N LEU A 85 9.72 3.12 5.03
CA LEU A 85 9.52 1.68 4.81
C LEU A 85 10.40 1.13 3.68
N PRO A 86 10.50 1.73 2.49
CA PRO A 86 11.33 1.21 1.42
C PRO A 86 12.80 1.09 1.83
N ALA A 87 13.36 2.15 2.44
CA ALA A 87 14.75 2.17 2.87
C ALA A 87 15.02 1.14 3.97
N PHE A 88 14.10 1.02 4.94
CA PHE A 88 14.20 0.02 6.00
C PHE A 88 14.17 -1.40 5.40
N TYR A 89 13.18 -1.71 4.55
CA TYR A 89 13.04 -3.03 3.95
C TYR A 89 14.27 -3.40 3.11
N GLN A 90 14.76 -2.50 2.27
CA GLN A 90 15.97 -2.72 1.47
C GLN A 90 17.20 -2.99 2.35
N THR A 91 17.36 -2.23 3.43
CA THR A 91 18.47 -2.47 4.40
C THR A 91 18.39 -3.87 5.00
N GLN A 92 17.19 -4.33 5.39
CA GLN A 92 17.00 -5.67 5.94
C GLN A 92 17.22 -6.77 4.89
N VAL A 93 16.83 -6.55 3.64
CA VAL A 93 17.09 -7.48 2.53
C VAL A 93 18.59 -7.62 2.29
N ILE A 94 19.35 -6.51 2.26
CA ILE A 94 20.80 -6.51 2.09
C ILE A 94 21.49 -7.22 3.27
N ALA A 95 20.99 -7.03 4.49
CA ALA A 95 21.50 -7.70 5.70
C ALA A 95 21.16 -9.20 5.76
N GLY A 96 20.31 -9.73 4.85
CA GLY A 96 19.87 -11.12 4.85
C GLY A 96 18.82 -11.43 5.94
N THR A 97 18.18 -10.41 6.50
CA THR A 97 17.19 -10.48 7.57
C THR A 97 15.91 -9.71 7.23
N PRO A 98 15.31 -9.91 6.03
CA PRO A 98 14.08 -9.20 5.69
C PRO A 98 12.95 -9.61 6.64
N PRO A 99 12.02 -8.71 6.96
CA PRO A 99 10.78 -9.07 7.63
C PRO A 99 10.07 -10.21 6.89
N ASP A 100 9.49 -11.18 7.61
CA ASP A 100 8.84 -12.33 6.99
C ASP A 100 7.60 -11.93 6.20
N ILE A 101 6.80 -11.03 6.78
CA ILE A 101 5.58 -10.49 6.18
C ILE A 101 5.74 -9.00 5.96
N ILE A 102 5.33 -8.54 4.78
CA ILE A 102 5.35 -7.11 4.43
C ILE A 102 3.97 -6.64 3.98
N ASN A 103 3.54 -5.51 4.53
CA ASN A 103 2.45 -4.71 4.01
C ASN A 103 3.01 -3.58 3.17
N THR A 104 2.57 -3.47 1.92
CA THR A 104 2.94 -2.36 1.04
C THR A 104 1.73 -1.79 0.31
N GLN A 105 1.88 -0.57 -0.20
CA GLN A 105 0.88 0.10 -1.02
C GLN A 105 1.41 0.44 -2.42
N GLY A 106 0.49 0.86 -3.30
CA GLY A 106 0.82 1.37 -4.63
C GLY A 106 1.60 0.38 -5.47
N ALA A 107 2.62 0.84 -6.17
CA ALA A 107 3.46 0.03 -7.05
C ALA A 107 4.68 -0.60 -6.34
N LEU A 108 4.95 -0.30 -5.07
CA LEU A 108 6.15 -0.75 -4.37
C LEU A 108 6.29 -2.29 -4.32
N TRP A 109 5.16 -2.99 -4.14
CA TRP A 109 5.17 -4.45 -4.17
C TRP A 109 5.61 -5.01 -5.53
N LEU A 110 5.30 -4.29 -6.64
CA LEU A 110 5.70 -4.70 -7.99
C LEU A 110 7.22 -4.62 -8.17
N GLU A 111 7.86 -3.60 -7.60
CA GLU A 111 9.32 -3.50 -7.57
C GLU A 111 9.93 -4.71 -6.87
N TYR A 112 9.38 -5.06 -5.70
CA TYR A 112 9.86 -6.22 -4.93
C TYR A 112 9.58 -7.54 -5.64
N ALA A 113 8.40 -7.74 -6.23
CA ALA A 113 8.06 -8.93 -7.01
C ALA A 113 8.95 -9.07 -8.26
N ALA A 114 9.18 -7.96 -8.99
CA ALA A 114 10.03 -7.94 -10.18
C ALA A 114 11.49 -8.25 -9.86
N ALA A 115 11.99 -7.77 -8.69
CA ALA A 115 13.32 -8.10 -8.18
C ALA A 115 13.43 -9.52 -7.58
N GLY A 116 12.33 -10.31 -7.54
CA GLY A 116 12.33 -11.63 -6.93
C GLY A 116 12.37 -11.62 -5.41
N GLY A 117 12.04 -10.49 -4.78
CA GLY A 117 12.08 -10.29 -3.33
C GLY A 117 10.83 -10.79 -2.59
N LEU A 118 9.77 -11.21 -3.30
CA LEU A 118 8.55 -11.75 -2.71
C LEU A 118 8.34 -13.22 -3.08
N VAL A 119 7.64 -13.95 -2.22
CA VAL A 119 7.19 -15.33 -2.46
C VAL A 119 6.01 -15.29 -3.43
N ASP A 120 6.02 -16.20 -4.42
CA ASP A 120 4.84 -16.50 -5.25
C ASP A 120 3.76 -17.16 -4.40
N LEU A 121 2.66 -16.47 -4.16
CA LEU A 121 1.54 -16.99 -3.36
C LEU A 121 0.58 -17.87 -4.17
N THR A 122 0.77 -18.01 -5.49
CA THR A 122 -0.12 -18.82 -6.34
C THR A 122 -0.23 -20.26 -5.85
N PRO A 123 0.88 -20.97 -5.54
CA PRO A 123 0.80 -22.35 -5.03
C PRO A 123 0.08 -22.46 -3.68
N TYR A 124 0.22 -21.44 -2.82
CA TYR A 124 -0.48 -21.38 -1.53
C TYR A 124 -2.00 -21.19 -1.73
N LEU A 125 -2.38 -20.29 -2.64
CA LEU A 125 -3.77 -20.08 -3.00
C LEU A 125 -4.41 -21.27 -3.71
N ASP A 126 -3.64 -22.09 -4.43
CA ASP A 126 -4.12 -23.31 -5.08
C ASP A 126 -4.32 -24.43 -4.06
N LYS A 127 -3.45 -24.52 -3.05
CA LYS A 127 -3.56 -25.46 -1.92
C LYS A 127 -4.71 -25.10 -0.97
N ASP A 128 -4.95 -23.80 -0.76
CA ASP A 128 -5.98 -23.25 0.12
C ASP A 128 -7.05 -22.47 -0.68
N PRO A 129 -7.88 -23.15 -1.50
CA PRO A 129 -8.83 -22.47 -2.40
C PRO A 129 -9.88 -21.62 -1.66
N ASP A 130 -10.15 -21.93 -0.39
CA ASP A 130 -11.06 -21.14 0.43
C ASP A 130 -10.50 -19.78 0.78
N VAL A 131 -9.17 -19.63 0.86
CA VAL A 131 -8.53 -18.31 0.99
C VAL A 131 -8.74 -17.50 -0.28
N ARG A 132 -8.58 -18.11 -1.45
CA ARG A 132 -8.84 -17.45 -2.74
C ARG A 132 -10.29 -16.95 -2.85
N LYS A 133 -11.27 -17.78 -2.45
CA LYS A 133 -12.71 -17.47 -2.53
C LYS A 133 -13.16 -16.35 -1.59
N ARG A 134 -12.39 -16.03 -0.56
CA ARG A 134 -12.71 -14.90 0.35
C ARG A 134 -12.66 -13.56 -0.36
N PHE A 135 -11.82 -13.43 -1.39
CA PHE A 135 -11.56 -12.16 -2.04
C PHE A 135 -12.36 -11.99 -3.32
N ASN A 136 -12.79 -10.77 -3.58
CA ASN A 136 -13.24 -10.38 -4.90
C ASN A 136 -12.12 -10.65 -5.91
N ALA A 137 -12.48 -11.29 -7.02
CA ALA A 137 -11.51 -11.76 -8.02
C ALA A 137 -10.70 -10.60 -8.65
N ASP A 138 -11.35 -9.44 -8.91
CA ASP A 138 -10.70 -8.28 -9.50
C ASP A 138 -9.67 -7.66 -8.54
N TYR A 139 -10.00 -7.63 -7.23
CA TYR A 139 -9.05 -7.13 -6.25
C TYR A 139 -7.87 -8.07 -6.03
N LEU A 140 -8.11 -9.36 -6.03
CA LEU A 140 -7.00 -10.33 -5.98
C LEU A 140 -6.14 -10.27 -7.25
N ALA A 141 -6.75 -10.01 -8.42
CA ALA A 141 -6.05 -9.89 -9.69
C ALA A 141 -5.09 -8.66 -9.74
N GLN A 142 -5.36 -7.59 -8.99
CA GLN A 142 -4.48 -6.42 -8.92
C GLN A 142 -3.09 -6.73 -8.34
N TRP A 143 -2.95 -7.84 -7.61
CA TRP A 143 -1.69 -8.28 -6.99
C TRP A 143 -0.95 -9.35 -7.80
N LYS A 144 -1.23 -9.41 -9.10
CA LYS A 144 -0.53 -10.32 -10.03
C LYS A 144 0.60 -9.62 -10.76
N TYR A 145 1.73 -10.31 -10.83
CA TYR A 145 2.84 -9.98 -11.70
C TYR A 145 3.20 -11.21 -12.55
N LYS A 146 3.27 -11.05 -13.88
CA LYS A 146 3.50 -12.16 -14.83
C LYS A 146 2.62 -13.39 -14.56
N GLY A 147 1.33 -13.17 -14.29
CA GLY A 147 0.34 -14.21 -14.07
C GLY A 147 0.33 -14.84 -12.67
N ARG A 148 1.24 -14.47 -11.77
CA ARG A 148 1.39 -15.03 -10.42
C ARG A 148 0.97 -14.03 -9.35
N ASN A 149 0.32 -14.49 -8.30
CA ASN A 149 -0.05 -13.66 -7.16
C ASN A 149 1.13 -13.52 -6.18
N TYR A 150 1.43 -12.31 -5.75
CA TYR A 150 2.50 -12.02 -4.77
C TYR A 150 1.99 -11.43 -3.47
N MET A 151 0.76 -10.92 -3.48
CA MET A 151 0.14 -10.30 -2.31
C MET A 151 -1.31 -10.77 -2.16
N LEU A 152 -1.84 -10.70 -0.94
CA LEU A 152 -3.27 -10.75 -0.65
C LEU A 152 -3.79 -9.32 -0.43
N PRO A 153 -5.02 -8.98 -0.82
CA PRO A 153 -5.65 -7.73 -0.46
C PRO A 153 -5.66 -7.54 1.06
N PHE A 154 -5.37 -6.33 1.54
CA PHE A 154 -5.41 -5.97 2.94
C PHE A 154 -6.44 -4.88 3.19
N TYR A 155 -6.36 -3.79 2.46
CA TYR A 155 -7.47 -2.88 2.22
C TYR A 155 -7.35 -2.27 0.83
N ILE A 156 -8.50 -1.87 0.29
CA ILE A 156 -8.60 -1.39 -1.08
C ILE A 156 -9.00 0.08 -1.10
N SER A 157 -8.45 0.79 -2.06
CA SER A 157 -8.72 2.20 -2.28
C SER A 157 -8.45 2.56 -3.73
N LYS A 158 -9.20 3.54 -4.25
CA LYS A 158 -8.93 4.19 -5.53
C LYS A 158 -9.32 5.67 -5.48
N THR A 159 -8.89 6.43 -6.48
CA THR A 159 -9.33 7.82 -6.63
C THR A 159 -10.82 7.91 -6.91
N LEU A 160 -11.46 8.87 -6.24
CA LEU A 160 -12.85 9.25 -6.41
C LEU A 160 -12.94 10.77 -6.60
N LEU A 161 -14.01 11.24 -7.20
CA LEU A 161 -14.34 12.65 -7.29
C LEU A 161 -15.27 13.02 -6.14
N PHE A 162 -14.77 13.78 -5.17
CA PHE A 162 -15.59 14.43 -4.15
C PHE A 162 -16.00 15.81 -4.63
N TYR A 163 -17.23 16.21 -4.37
CA TYR A 163 -17.71 17.53 -4.80
C TYR A 163 -18.59 18.21 -3.76
N ASN A 164 -18.44 19.54 -3.65
CA ASN A 164 -19.22 20.39 -2.76
C ASN A 164 -20.56 20.74 -3.43
N LYS A 165 -21.63 20.06 -3.00
CA LYS A 165 -22.97 20.25 -3.53
C LYS A 165 -23.49 21.69 -3.37
N THR A 166 -23.04 22.41 -2.35
CA THR A 166 -23.42 23.81 -2.15
C THR A 166 -22.82 24.71 -3.23
N MET A 167 -21.51 24.55 -3.52
CA MET A 167 -20.86 25.29 -4.59
C MET A 167 -21.44 24.92 -5.97
N PHE A 168 -21.83 23.66 -6.18
CA PHE A 168 -22.53 23.21 -7.40
C PHE A 168 -23.85 23.93 -7.58
N ARG A 169 -24.68 24.00 -6.53
CA ARG A 169 -25.96 24.73 -6.57
C ARG A 169 -25.77 26.23 -6.85
N GLU A 170 -24.81 26.85 -6.16
CA GLU A 170 -24.46 28.28 -6.36
C GLU A 170 -24.00 28.58 -7.80
N ALA A 171 -23.32 27.62 -8.44
CA ALA A 171 -22.83 27.74 -9.81
C ALA A 171 -23.82 27.26 -10.87
N GLY A 172 -25.01 26.78 -10.50
CA GLY A 172 -26.02 26.24 -11.40
C GLY A 172 -25.58 24.92 -12.05
N ILE A 173 -24.77 24.10 -11.37
CA ILE A 173 -24.29 22.81 -11.85
C ILE A 173 -25.19 21.70 -11.27
N SER A 174 -25.76 20.89 -12.14
CA SER A 174 -26.75 19.87 -11.75
C SER A 174 -26.18 18.57 -11.20
N GLY A 175 -24.93 18.23 -11.51
CA GLY A 175 -24.30 16.97 -11.09
C GLY A 175 -22.81 16.90 -11.39
N PRO A 176 -22.15 15.79 -11.06
CA PRO A 176 -20.74 15.63 -11.30
C PRO A 176 -20.40 15.58 -12.80
N PRO A 177 -19.25 16.17 -13.22
CA PRO A 177 -18.87 16.25 -14.62
C PRO A 177 -18.66 14.85 -15.23
N GLN A 178 -19.04 14.69 -16.50
CA GLN A 178 -18.93 13.43 -17.24
C GLN A 178 -17.72 13.38 -18.19
N SER A 179 -17.07 14.52 -18.44
CA SER A 179 -15.90 14.66 -19.30
C SER A 179 -14.82 15.54 -18.67
N PHE A 180 -13.63 15.50 -19.24
CA PHE A 180 -12.51 16.39 -18.85
C PHE A 180 -12.85 17.87 -19.09
N ASP A 181 -13.47 18.16 -20.24
CA ASP A 181 -13.83 19.54 -20.59
C ASP A 181 -14.92 20.08 -19.66
N GLU A 182 -15.92 19.26 -19.33
CA GLU A 182 -16.94 19.60 -18.34
C GLU A 182 -16.36 19.84 -16.96
N LEU A 183 -15.43 18.98 -16.50
CA LEU A 183 -14.72 19.16 -15.22
C LEU A 183 -14.03 20.52 -15.15
N LEU A 184 -13.33 20.92 -16.20
CA LEU A 184 -12.63 22.21 -16.24
C LEU A 184 -13.62 23.39 -16.37
N ALA A 185 -14.67 23.25 -17.16
CA ALA A 185 -15.72 24.27 -17.30
C ALA A 185 -16.45 24.50 -15.98
N ASP A 186 -16.81 23.44 -15.28
CA ASP A 186 -17.47 23.53 -13.97
C ASP A 186 -16.52 24.06 -12.89
N ALA A 187 -15.24 23.67 -12.92
CA ALA A 187 -14.22 24.27 -12.06
C ALA A 187 -14.18 25.79 -12.25
N LYS A 188 -14.21 26.26 -13.49
CA LYS A 188 -14.19 27.69 -13.78
C LYS A 188 -15.43 28.43 -13.28
N LYS A 189 -16.63 27.84 -13.45
CA LYS A 189 -17.88 28.44 -12.95
C LYS A 189 -17.88 28.63 -11.43
N MET A 190 -17.26 27.71 -10.70
CA MET A 190 -17.17 27.74 -9.23
C MET A 190 -16.07 28.62 -8.70
N SER A 191 -15.10 29.02 -9.54
CA SER A 191 -13.93 29.82 -9.11
C SER A 191 -14.26 31.30 -9.08
N LYS A 192 -14.51 31.83 -7.88
CA LYS A 192 -14.80 33.27 -7.65
C LYS A 192 -14.21 33.70 -6.29
N GLY A 193 -13.46 34.80 -6.27
CA GLY A 193 -12.79 35.32 -5.05
C GLY A 193 -11.82 34.29 -4.50
N GLU A 194 -12.00 33.86 -3.28
CA GLU A 194 -11.16 32.85 -2.62
C GLU A 194 -11.55 31.42 -2.94
N LYS A 195 -12.68 31.20 -3.62
CA LYS A 195 -13.14 29.86 -4.01
C LYS A 195 -12.41 29.39 -5.26
N THR A 196 -12.01 28.12 -5.29
CA THR A 196 -11.46 27.42 -6.45
C THR A 196 -12.34 26.26 -6.84
N GLY A 197 -12.45 25.96 -8.14
CA GLY A 197 -13.40 24.94 -8.60
C GLY A 197 -12.87 23.52 -8.48
N PHE A 198 -11.56 23.33 -8.59
CA PHE A 198 -11.00 21.98 -8.60
C PHE A 198 -9.63 21.89 -7.94
N ILE A 199 -9.37 20.73 -7.35
CA ILE A 199 -8.07 20.33 -6.82
C ILE A 199 -7.84 18.84 -7.07
N THR A 200 -6.61 18.47 -7.37
CA THR A 200 -6.12 17.09 -7.44
C THR A 200 -4.81 17.00 -6.68
N LEU A 201 -4.12 15.86 -6.76
CA LEU A 201 -2.84 15.68 -6.08
C LEU A 201 -1.77 15.20 -7.06
N ASN A 202 -0.66 15.94 -7.14
CA ASN A 202 0.56 15.48 -7.83
C ASN A 202 1.34 14.49 -6.93
N PHE A 203 0.68 13.38 -6.60
CA PHE A 203 1.14 12.37 -5.67
C PHE A 203 0.57 11.01 -6.10
N ASP A 204 1.36 9.94 -6.09
CA ASP A 204 0.96 8.56 -6.41
C ASP A 204 0.06 8.41 -7.65
N TRP A 205 0.35 9.17 -8.71
CA TRP A 205 -0.39 9.18 -9.98
C TRP A 205 -1.86 9.60 -9.85
N LEU A 206 -2.28 10.23 -8.72
CA LEU A 206 -3.68 10.59 -8.45
C LEU A 206 -4.29 11.54 -9.47
N TYR A 207 -3.47 12.32 -10.20
CA TYR A 207 -3.91 13.17 -11.30
C TYR A 207 -3.92 12.47 -12.67
N TRP A 208 -3.29 11.29 -12.80
CA TRP A 208 -3.15 10.62 -14.11
C TRP A 208 -4.46 10.20 -14.74
N PRO A 209 -5.54 9.90 -14.01
CA PRO A 209 -6.88 9.76 -14.58
C PRO A 209 -7.31 10.88 -15.52
N LEU A 210 -6.86 12.13 -15.28
CA LEU A 210 -7.14 13.28 -16.14
C LEU A 210 -6.49 13.14 -17.53
N PHE A 211 -5.33 12.53 -17.62
CA PHE A 211 -4.68 12.18 -18.90
C PHE A 211 -5.37 10.97 -19.54
N ARG A 212 -5.64 9.95 -18.72
CA ARG A 212 -6.18 8.69 -19.22
C ARG A 212 -7.58 8.81 -19.80
N MET A 213 -8.45 9.63 -19.22
CA MET A 213 -9.78 9.91 -19.77
C MET A 213 -9.72 10.59 -21.15
N ASN A 214 -8.61 11.19 -21.52
CA ASN A 214 -8.33 11.76 -22.83
C ASN A 214 -7.55 10.80 -23.75
N GLY A 215 -7.42 9.53 -23.39
CA GLY A 215 -6.71 8.52 -24.18
C GLY A 215 -5.18 8.64 -24.15
N VAL A 216 -4.63 9.36 -23.17
CA VAL A 216 -3.17 9.50 -23.01
C VAL A 216 -2.66 8.48 -22.02
N ASP A 217 -1.86 7.55 -22.50
CA ASP A 217 -1.17 6.56 -21.67
C ASP A 217 0.17 7.10 -21.14
N LEU A 218 0.62 6.63 -19.97
CA LEU A 218 1.94 6.98 -19.46
C LEU A 218 3.04 6.28 -20.26
N LEU A 219 2.84 5.00 -20.54
CA LEU A 219 3.82 4.13 -21.16
C LEU A 219 3.22 3.38 -22.35
N THR A 220 4.09 2.95 -23.26
CA THR A 220 3.73 2.00 -24.33
C THR A 220 3.23 0.67 -23.73
N PRO A 221 2.42 -0.14 -24.47
CA PRO A 221 1.88 -1.40 -23.95
C PRO A 221 2.95 -2.41 -23.49
N ASP A 222 4.15 -2.35 -24.07
CA ASP A 222 5.31 -3.17 -23.68
C ASP A 222 6.08 -2.59 -22.49
N LEU A 223 5.65 -1.45 -21.96
CA LEU A 223 6.23 -0.72 -20.81
C LEU A 223 7.69 -0.24 -21.04
N ARG A 224 8.12 -0.09 -22.29
CA ARG A 224 9.53 0.23 -22.61
C ARG A 224 9.78 1.69 -22.92
N LYS A 225 8.73 2.46 -23.19
CA LYS A 225 8.85 3.88 -23.57
C LYS A 225 7.73 4.71 -23.00
N ALA A 226 7.97 5.99 -22.86
CA ALA A 226 6.93 6.98 -22.61
C ALA A 226 5.94 7.03 -23.79
N ALA A 227 4.63 7.18 -23.48
CA ALA A 227 3.57 7.26 -24.48
C ALA A 227 2.76 8.57 -24.39
N PHE A 228 3.12 9.47 -23.48
CA PHE A 228 2.36 10.68 -23.20
C PHE A 228 2.83 11.93 -23.98
N ASP A 229 4.02 11.91 -24.56
CA ASP A 229 4.54 13.01 -25.40
C ASP A 229 3.87 12.97 -26.79
N THR A 230 2.60 13.37 -26.80
CA THR A 230 1.73 13.37 -27.96
C THR A 230 0.99 14.70 -28.08
N PRO A 231 0.47 15.09 -29.26
CA PRO A 231 -0.36 16.29 -29.39
C PRO A 231 -1.53 16.31 -28.39
N LYS A 232 -2.13 15.14 -28.09
CA LYS A 232 -3.22 15.02 -27.13
C LYS A 232 -2.73 15.20 -25.68
N GLY A 233 -1.58 14.65 -25.34
CA GLY A 233 -0.94 14.87 -24.04
C GLY A 233 -0.64 16.35 -23.81
N VAL A 234 -0.10 17.03 -24.82
CA VAL A 234 0.15 18.48 -24.78
C VAL A 234 -1.15 19.26 -24.56
N GLN A 235 -2.23 18.94 -25.29
CA GLN A 235 -3.54 19.57 -25.09
C GLN A 235 -4.06 19.42 -23.65
N VAL A 236 -3.96 18.22 -23.05
CA VAL A 236 -4.38 17.97 -21.68
C VAL A 236 -3.54 18.80 -20.70
N LEU A 237 -2.22 18.79 -20.85
CA LEU A 237 -1.32 19.54 -19.95
C LEU A 237 -1.49 21.04 -20.09
N ASP A 238 -1.68 21.57 -21.29
CA ASP A 238 -1.98 22.99 -21.53
C ASP A 238 -3.31 23.40 -20.90
N ALA A 239 -4.35 22.56 -21.00
CA ALA A 239 -5.64 22.82 -20.37
C ALA A 239 -5.52 22.86 -18.83
N LEU A 240 -4.78 21.93 -18.22
CA LEU A 240 -4.48 21.95 -16.79
C LEU A 240 -3.66 23.18 -16.38
N ALA A 241 -2.67 23.56 -17.18
CA ALA A 241 -1.87 24.76 -16.94
C ALA A 241 -2.72 26.04 -17.01
N LYS A 242 -3.58 26.19 -18.02
CA LYS A 242 -4.51 27.32 -18.14
C LYS A 242 -5.44 27.39 -16.95
N ALA A 243 -6.08 26.29 -16.57
CA ALA A 243 -6.99 26.22 -15.43
C ALA A 243 -6.28 26.47 -14.09
N THR A 244 -5.00 26.12 -13.96
CA THR A 244 -4.19 26.43 -12.78
C THR A 244 -3.84 27.93 -12.72
N ASN A 245 -3.49 28.52 -13.86
CA ASN A 245 -3.07 29.91 -13.93
C ASN A 245 -4.25 30.90 -13.83
N ASP A 246 -5.45 30.51 -14.29
CA ASP A 246 -6.67 31.33 -14.16
C ASP A 246 -7.39 31.12 -12.79
N GLY A 247 -6.85 30.27 -11.91
CA GLY A 247 -7.38 30.03 -10.58
C GLY A 247 -8.51 28.97 -10.51
N SER A 248 -8.88 28.34 -11.64
CA SER A 248 -9.89 27.28 -11.66
C SER A 248 -9.41 26.01 -10.96
N ILE A 249 -8.11 25.72 -11.06
CA ILE A 249 -7.43 24.66 -10.30
C ILE A 249 -6.57 25.32 -9.21
N ASN A 250 -6.73 24.89 -7.98
CA ASN A 250 -5.92 25.38 -6.86
C ASN A 250 -4.46 24.93 -7.01
N LYS A 251 -3.52 25.88 -6.95
CA LYS A 251 -2.08 25.61 -7.13
C LYS A 251 -1.49 24.62 -6.13
N ILE A 252 -2.11 24.47 -4.96
CA ILE A 252 -1.67 23.51 -3.94
C ILE A 252 -1.78 22.05 -4.43
N ALA A 253 -2.59 21.77 -5.45
CA ALA A 253 -2.67 20.48 -6.13
C ALA A 253 -1.30 19.94 -6.58
N TRP A 254 -0.40 20.85 -6.94
CA TRP A 254 0.86 20.52 -7.60
C TRP A 254 2.07 20.50 -6.66
N THR A 255 1.84 20.53 -5.34
CA THR A 255 2.93 20.56 -4.33
C THR A 255 3.59 19.21 -4.08
N GLY A 256 3.01 18.12 -4.56
CA GLY A 256 3.49 16.76 -4.27
C GLY A 256 3.15 16.28 -2.85
N ARG A 257 2.19 16.94 -2.18
CA ARG A 257 1.78 16.65 -0.80
C ARG A 257 0.36 16.11 -0.75
N TRP A 258 0.05 15.37 0.33
CA TRP A 258 -1.26 14.79 0.53
C TRP A 258 -2.16 15.63 1.46
N VAL A 259 -1.59 16.14 2.56
CA VAL A 259 -2.37 16.79 3.62
C VAL A 259 -2.97 18.12 3.15
N GLU A 260 -2.19 18.97 2.55
CA GLU A 260 -2.59 20.32 2.20
C GLU A 260 -3.70 20.40 1.14
N PRO A 261 -3.67 19.61 0.05
CA PRO A 261 -4.80 19.59 -0.90
C PRO A 261 -6.10 19.07 -0.26
N ASN A 262 -6.04 18.03 0.55
CA ASN A 262 -7.22 17.53 1.26
C ASN A 262 -7.73 18.52 2.31
N GLY A 263 -6.83 19.21 3.02
CA GLY A 263 -7.16 20.30 3.95
C GLY A 263 -7.80 21.50 3.24
N ALA A 264 -7.31 21.87 2.04
CA ALA A 264 -7.91 22.91 1.24
C ALA A 264 -9.35 22.58 0.84
N PHE A 265 -9.64 21.34 0.47
CA PHE A 265 -11.02 20.92 0.23
C PHE A 265 -11.86 20.92 1.53
N ALA A 266 -11.28 20.50 2.63
CA ALA A 266 -11.95 20.50 3.94
C ALA A 266 -12.36 21.90 4.41
N SER A 267 -11.69 22.97 3.95
CA SER A 267 -12.09 24.35 4.25
C SER A 267 -13.45 24.76 3.68
N GLY A 268 -13.98 23.99 2.71
CA GLY A 268 -15.25 24.30 2.04
C GLY A 268 -15.14 25.28 0.86
N ASN A 269 -13.94 25.79 0.55
CA ASN A 269 -13.70 26.75 -0.52
C ASN A 269 -13.25 26.12 -1.84
N VAL A 270 -13.32 24.80 -1.95
CA VAL A 270 -12.99 24.06 -3.18
C VAL A 270 -14.21 23.29 -3.67
N GLY A 271 -14.53 23.41 -4.96
CA GLY A 271 -15.72 22.79 -5.55
C GLY A 271 -15.61 21.30 -5.75
N MET A 272 -14.47 20.82 -6.24
CA MET A 272 -14.21 19.41 -6.55
C MET A 272 -12.82 18.99 -6.09
N LEU A 273 -12.70 17.75 -5.61
CA LEU A 273 -11.44 17.12 -5.24
C LEU A 273 -11.35 15.73 -5.87
N LEU A 274 -10.29 15.50 -6.65
CA LEU A 274 -9.92 14.16 -7.11
C LEU A 274 -8.86 13.59 -6.16
N ALA A 275 -9.27 12.67 -5.30
CA ALA A 275 -8.40 12.03 -4.30
C ALA A 275 -8.84 10.58 -4.05
N HIS A 276 -7.99 9.78 -3.39
CA HIS A 276 -8.37 8.43 -3.03
C HIS A 276 -9.35 8.38 -1.83
N SER A 277 -10.15 7.33 -1.74
CA SER A 277 -11.28 7.24 -0.82
C SER A 277 -10.96 7.50 0.67
N PRO A 278 -9.78 7.15 1.24
CA PRO A 278 -9.44 7.51 2.61
C PRO A 278 -9.43 9.01 2.90
N ALA A 279 -9.26 9.87 1.88
CA ALA A 279 -9.34 11.32 2.03
C ALA A 279 -10.70 11.77 2.60
N PHE A 280 -11.79 11.03 2.32
CA PHE A 280 -13.11 11.31 2.87
C PHE A 280 -13.11 11.39 4.42
N PHE A 281 -12.52 10.41 5.09
CA PHE A 281 -12.52 10.37 6.56
C PHE A 281 -11.63 11.47 7.15
N PHE A 282 -10.49 11.76 6.50
CA PHE A 282 -9.63 12.89 6.87
C PHE A 282 -10.37 14.23 6.73
N ILE A 283 -11.04 14.46 5.60
CA ILE A 283 -11.80 15.69 5.32
C ILE A 283 -12.94 15.83 6.33
N ARG A 284 -13.76 14.79 6.50
CA ARG A 284 -14.89 14.81 7.43
C ARG A 284 -14.48 15.07 8.88
N GLY A 285 -13.31 14.58 9.30
CA GLY A 285 -12.79 14.84 10.64
C GLY A 285 -12.41 16.31 10.90
N GLN A 286 -12.23 17.11 9.85
CA GLN A 286 -11.84 18.52 9.94
C GLN A 286 -12.92 19.49 9.48
N ALA A 287 -13.95 19.02 8.78
CA ALA A 287 -14.91 19.84 8.05
C ALA A 287 -16.35 19.62 8.56
N PRO A 288 -16.85 20.48 9.47
CA PRO A 288 -18.23 20.37 9.98
C PRO A 288 -19.32 20.46 8.90
N TRP A 289 -18.99 21.05 7.73
CA TRP A 289 -19.93 21.17 6.61
C TRP A 289 -20.16 19.82 5.89
N VAL A 290 -19.35 18.80 6.11
CA VAL A 290 -19.42 17.52 5.39
C VAL A 290 -20.53 16.64 5.95
N ASN A 291 -21.61 16.55 5.18
CA ASN A 291 -22.74 15.67 5.41
C ASN A 291 -23.40 15.25 4.08
N GLY A 292 -24.44 14.44 4.11
CA GLY A 292 -25.12 13.93 2.92
C GLY A 292 -25.74 14.99 1.99
N ASP A 293 -26.09 16.17 2.53
CA ASP A 293 -26.71 17.26 1.76
C ASP A 293 -25.67 18.17 1.10
N THR A 294 -24.43 18.18 1.61
CA THR A 294 -23.40 19.12 1.21
C THR A 294 -22.23 18.49 0.48
N LEU A 295 -21.91 17.22 0.74
CA LEU A 295 -20.87 16.48 0.04
C LEU A 295 -21.48 15.44 -0.91
N GLY A 296 -21.00 15.41 -2.15
CA GLY A 296 -21.23 14.33 -3.09
C GLY A 296 -19.96 13.54 -3.38
N VAL A 297 -20.14 12.32 -3.83
CA VAL A 297 -19.09 11.43 -4.31
C VAL A 297 -19.50 10.84 -5.64
N ALA A 298 -18.55 10.72 -6.57
CA ALA A 298 -18.73 10.10 -7.87
C ALA A 298 -17.45 9.43 -8.35
N GLN A 299 -17.55 8.65 -9.43
CA GLN A 299 -16.37 8.29 -10.21
C GLN A 299 -15.77 9.57 -10.84
N ALA A 300 -14.45 9.58 -11.08
CA ALA A 300 -13.87 10.58 -11.96
C ALA A 300 -14.52 10.50 -13.36
N PRO A 301 -14.58 11.59 -14.14
CA PRO A 301 -15.12 11.55 -15.48
C PRO A 301 -14.53 10.40 -16.31
N GLY A 302 -15.40 9.69 -17.05
CA GLY A 302 -14.98 8.49 -17.81
C GLY A 302 -14.69 7.25 -16.96
N GLY A 303 -14.80 7.31 -15.63
CA GLY A 303 -14.62 6.18 -14.70
C GLY A 303 -13.16 5.79 -14.42
N TRP A 304 -12.18 6.52 -14.96
CA TRP A 304 -10.77 6.23 -14.72
C TRP A 304 -10.36 6.58 -13.29
N ALA A 305 -9.59 5.67 -12.68
CA ALA A 305 -9.12 5.83 -11.30
C ALA A 305 -7.68 5.30 -11.14
N THR A 306 -6.97 5.88 -10.18
CA THR A 306 -5.69 5.33 -9.70
C THR A 306 -5.95 4.49 -8.46
N PRO A 307 -5.60 3.20 -8.44
CA PRO A 307 -5.69 2.38 -7.24
C PRO A 307 -4.61 2.81 -6.24
N ASN A 308 -4.96 2.77 -4.96
CA ASN A 308 -4.03 2.98 -3.85
C ASN A 308 -4.36 1.97 -2.74
N SER A 309 -4.34 0.70 -3.11
CA SER A 309 -4.65 -0.41 -2.24
C SER A 309 -3.40 -0.86 -1.47
N HIS A 310 -3.61 -1.46 -0.30
CA HIS A 310 -2.56 -2.14 0.46
C HIS A 310 -2.71 -3.65 0.33
N GLY A 311 -1.60 -4.32 0.23
CA GLY A 311 -1.53 -5.78 0.21
C GLY A 311 -0.61 -6.33 1.29
N LEU A 312 -0.72 -7.63 1.54
CA LEU A 312 0.13 -8.42 2.42
C LEU A 312 0.87 -9.46 1.60
N GLY A 313 2.19 -9.48 1.68
CA GLY A 313 3.05 -10.45 1.00
C GLY A 313 4.04 -11.10 1.94
N ILE A 314 4.69 -12.16 1.46
CA ILE A 314 5.75 -12.87 2.17
C ILE A 314 7.07 -12.55 1.50
N SER A 315 8.06 -12.13 2.27
CA SER A 315 9.41 -11.87 1.74
C SER A 315 10.08 -13.17 1.32
N LYS A 316 10.78 -13.15 0.19
CA LYS A 316 11.50 -14.34 -0.34
C LYS A 316 12.58 -14.85 0.61
N GLY A 317 13.17 -13.97 1.42
CA GLY A 317 14.17 -14.31 2.42
C GLY A 317 13.60 -14.75 3.78
N SER A 318 12.27 -14.90 3.92
CA SER A 318 11.66 -15.45 5.14
C SER A 318 12.19 -16.85 5.42
N LYS A 319 12.54 -17.11 6.68
CA LYS A 319 12.94 -18.44 7.15
C LYS A 319 11.72 -19.34 7.45
N HIS A 320 10.53 -18.74 7.54
CA HIS A 320 9.28 -19.41 7.94
C HIS A 320 8.12 -19.08 7.01
N PRO A 321 8.23 -19.28 5.66
CA PRO A 321 7.18 -18.87 4.72
C PRO A 321 5.84 -19.56 4.94
N GLU A 322 5.85 -20.83 5.37
CA GLU A 322 4.62 -21.57 5.70
C GLU A 322 3.91 -20.95 6.93
N LEU A 323 4.67 -20.60 7.94
CA LEU A 323 4.14 -19.95 9.14
C LEU A 323 3.63 -18.53 8.82
N ALA A 324 4.33 -17.79 7.98
CA ALA A 324 3.87 -16.52 7.45
C ALA A 324 2.54 -16.66 6.69
N TRP A 325 2.38 -17.73 5.89
CA TRP A 325 1.13 -18.04 5.21
C TRP A 325 -0.02 -18.32 6.19
N GLU A 326 0.23 -19.11 7.26
CA GLU A 326 -0.77 -19.33 8.30
C GLU A 326 -1.22 -18.02 8.98
N PHE A 327 -0.26 -17.11 9.24
CA PHE A 327 -0.59 -15.78 9.76
C PHE A 327 -1.45 -14.99 8.76
N LEU A 328 -1.09 -14.97 7.47
CA LEU A 328 -1.87 -14.29 6.43
C LEU A 328 -3.28 -14.87 6.32
N LYS A 329 -3.43 -16.20 6.37
CA LYS A 329 -4.76 -16.85 6.37
C LYS A 329 -5.62 -16.40 7.54
N MET A 330 -5.02 -16.26 8.73
CA MET A 330 -5.73 -15.82 9.91
C MET A 330 -6.17 -14.36 9.76
N VAL A 331 -5.25 -13.42 9.50
CA VAL A 331 -5.56 -11.98 9.49
C VAL A 331 -6.46 -11.55 8.34
N THR A 332 -6.51 -12.35 7.26
CA THR A 332 -7.42 -12.14 6.13
C THR A 332 -8.72 -12.93 6.24
N SER A 333 -8.99 -13.60 7.35
CA SER A 333 -10.29 -14.25 7.59
C SER A 333 -11.40 -13.22 7.75
N GLU A 334 -12.66 -13.63 7.57
CA GLU A 334 -13.82 -12.76 7.67
C GLU A 334 -13.85 -11.99 9.01
N ASP A 335 -13.65 -12.70 10.13
CA ASP A 335 -13.73 -12.08 11.46
C ASP A 335 -12.69 -10.97 11.66
N TRP A 336 -11.44 -11.20 11.22
CA TRP A 336 -10.36 -10.24 11.41
C TRP A 336 -10.42 -9.09 10.40
N THR A 337 -10.82 -9.37 9.16
CA THR A 337 -11.07 -8.32 8.17
C THR A 337 -12.28 -7.47 8.54
N ALA A 338 -13.35 -8.06 9.11
CA ALA A 338 -14.49 -7.30 9.62
C ALA A 338 -14.09 -6.32 10.74
N LYS A 339 -13.26 -6.75 11.69
CA LYS A 339 -12.73 -5.86 12.73
C LYS A 339 -11.91 -4.70 12.14
N LEU A 340 -11.04 -4.98 11.16
CA LEU A 340 -10.26 -3.96 10.47
C LEU A 340 -11.17 -2.97 9.71
N SER A 341 -12.11 -3.50 8.94
CA SER A 341 -13.09 -2.73 8.17
C SER A 341 -13.91 -1.81 9.06
N GLU A 342 -14.39 -2.33 10.19
CA GLU A 342 -15.20 -1.55 11.13
C GLU A 342 -14.41 -0.42 11.81
N ARG A 343 -13.16 -0.69 12.21
CA ARG A 343 -12.30 0.31 12.86
C ARG A 343 -11.83 1.40 11.90
N ARG A 344 -11.38 1.03 10.71
CA ARG A 344 -10.82 1.99 9.73
C ARG A 344 -11.84 2.53 8.74
N LYS A 345 -13.04 1.97 8.67
CA LYS A 345 -14.04 2.29 7.63
C LYS A 345 -13.46 2.10 6.23
N VAL A 346 -12.81 0.95 6.00
CA VAL A 346 -12.21 0.58 4.71
C VAL A 346 -12.76 -0.75 4.24
N LEU A 347 -12.77 -0.95 2.93
CA LEU A 347 -13.01 -2.27 2.34
C LEU A 347 -11.68 -3.04 2.28
N THR A 348 -11.75 -4.33 2.54
CA THR A 348 -10.56 -5.21 2.61
C THR A 348 -10.37 -6.09 1.38
N GLY A 349 -11.37 -6.11 0.51
CA GLY A 349 -11.46 -7.07 -0.59
C GLY A 349 -12.03 -8.42 -0.17
N ASN A 350 -12.21 -8.68 1.14
CA ASN A 350 -12.92 -9.85 1.63
C ASN A 350 -14.43 -9.64 1.47
N ILE A 351 -15.06 -10.46 0.63
CA ILE A 351 -16.46 -10.31 0.20
C ILE A 351 -17.41 -10.25 1.39
N ALA A 352 -17.25 -11.16 2.36
CA ALA A 352 -18.17 -11.28 3.48
C ALA A 352 -18.07 -10.08 4.44
N SER A 353 -16.84 -9.69 4.82
CA SER A 353 -16.63 -8.55 5.72
C SER A 353 -17.02 -7.22 5.06
N ASP A 354 -16.72 -7.05 3.77
CA ASP A 354 -17.04 -5.84 3.04
C ASP A 354 -18.55 -5.66 2.86
N THR A 355 -19.28 -6.77 2.59
CA THR A 355 -20.74 -6.77 2.55
C THR A 355 -21.34 -6.32 3.88
N LYS A 356 -20.89 -6.93 4.99
CA LYS A 356 -21.36 -6.57 6.33
C LYS A 356 -21.11 -5.10 6.67
N LEU A 357 -19.92 -4.58 6.34
CA LEU A 357 -19.60 -3.17 6.55
C LEU A 357 -20.54 -2.25 5.75
N LEU A 358 -20.74 -2.53 4.47
CA LEU A 358 -21.60 -1.72 3.61
C LEU A 358 -23.06 -1.74 4.05
N GLU A 359 -23.58 -2.88 4.49
CA GLU A 359 -24.92 -2.99 5.06
C GLU A 359 -25.08 -2.19 6.35
N LYS A 360 -24.09 -2.28 7.26
CA LYS A 360 -24.07 -1.50 8.49
C LYS A 360 -24.02 0.00 8.21
N LEU A 361 -23.07 0.44 7.38
CA LEU A 361 -22.92 1.85 7.04
C LEU A 361 -24.13 2.39 6.26
N GLY A 362 -24.81 1.56 5.47
CA GLY A 362 -26.04 1.96 4.79
C GLY A 362 -27.13 2.44 5.74
N LYS A 363 -27.12 1.94 6.99
CA LYS A 363 -28.07 2.34 8.07
C LYS A 363 -27.50 3.47 8.93
N ASP A 364 -26.23 3.35 9.35
CA ASP A 364 -25.62 4.19 10.37
C ASP A 364 -24.97 5.46 9.81
N ASP A 365 -24.44 5.38 8.58
CA ASP A 365 -23.68 6.44 7.91
C ASP A 365 -23.82 6.33 6.38
N PRO A 366 -24.96 6.71 5.81
CA PRO A 366 -25.23 6.57 4.36
C PRO A 366 -24.20 7.26 3.46
N LEU A 367 -23.58 8.36 3.93
CA LEU A 367 -22.54 9.06 3.17
C LEU A 367 -21.28 8.24 3.08
N ALA A 368 -20.81 7.66 4.19
CA ALA A 368 -19.67 6.75 4.17
C ALA A 368 -19.96 5.50 3.31
N ALA A 369 -21.17 4.96 3.40
CA ALA A 369 -21.60 3.86 2.55
C ALA A 369 -21.53 4.22 1.06
N ALA A 370 -21.98 5.42 0.68
CA ALA A 370 -21.91 5.90 -0.70
C ALA A 370 -20.45 6.01 -1.20
N VAL A 371 -19.54 6.54 -0.38
CA VAL A 371 -18.12 6.61 -0.71
C VAL A 371 -17.53 5.23 -0.96
N LEU A 372 -17.77 4.27 -0.06
CA LEU A 372 -17.23 2.91 -0.19
C LEU A 372 -17.91 2.12 -1.34
N LYS A 373 -19.20 2.33 -1.59
CA LYS A 373 -19.89 1.75 -2.76
C LYS A 373 -19.30 2.28 -4.07
N THR A 374 -19.11 3.59 -4.18
CA THR A 374 -18.50 4.21 -5.37
C THR A 374 -17.08 3.68 -5.61
N GLN A 375 -16.35 3.32 -4.56
CA GLN A 375 -15.01 2.75 -4.67
C GLN A 375 -15.00 1.39 -5.39
N VAL A 376 -16.03 0.55 -5.24
CA VAL A 376 -16.09 -0.79 -5.85
C VAL A 376 -16.70 -0.82 -7.26
N GLU A 377 -17.15 0.33 -7.76
CA GLU A 377 -17.64 0.49 -9.12
C GLU A 377 -16.48 0.76 -10.09
N ALA A 378 -16.65 0.47 -11.39
CA ALA A 378 -15.68 0.72 -12.46
C ALA A 378 -14.25 0.23 -12.13
N THR A 379 -14.13 -1.01 -11.68
CA THR A 379 -12.84 -1.63 -11.32
C THR A 379 -12.00 -2.04 -12.52
N ASP A 380 -12.55 -2.00 -13.72
CA ASP A 380 -11.92 -2.27 -15.00
C ASP A 380 -11.15 -1.07 -15.57
N LYS A 381 -11.38 0.16 -15.04
CA LYS A 381 -10.76 1.40 -15.51
C LYS A 381 -9.73 1.95 -14.52
N LEU A 382 -8.68 1.16 -14.28
CA LEU A 382 -7.60 1.56 -13.39
C LEU A 382 -6.36 2.00 -14.17
N THR A 383 -5.67 3.02 -13.68
CA THR A 383 -4.40 3.52 -14.20
C THR A 383 -3.46 3.89 -13.06
N GLY A 384 -2.14 3.88 -13.30
CA GLY A 384 -1.18 4.32 -12.28
C GLY A 384 -0.43 3.20 -11.54
N ASN A 385 -0.88 1.95 -11.65
CA ASN A 385 -0.14 0.78 -11.17
C ASN A 385 0.43 0.00 -12.36
N TRP A 386 1.45 0.56 -12.97
CA TRP A 386 2.18 -0.16 -14.02
C TRP A 386 3.13 -1.16 -13.36
N PRO A 387 3.30 -2.36 -13.94
CA PRO A 387 4.21 -3.38 -13.41
C PRO A 387 5.69 -3.02 -13.69
N LEU A 388 6.13 -1.92 -13.11
CA LEU A 388 7.48 -1.35 -13.26
C LEU A 388 8.30 -1.63 -12.01
N ALA A 389 9.51 -2.15 -12.20
CA ALA A 389 10.49 -2.29 -11.13
C ALA A 389 11.11 -0.96 -10.66
N ASN A 390 10.82 0.14 -11.33
CA ASN A 390 11.42 1.46 -11.09
C ASN A 390 10.39 2.60 -11.16
N ASP A 391 9.15 2.35 -10.70
CA ASP A 391 8.05 3.32 -10.68
C ASP A 391 8.43 4.63 -9.95
N ALA A 392 9.17 4.56 -8.85
CA ALA A 392 9.65 5.73 -8.13
C ALA A 392 10.51 6.64 -9.03
N ARG A 393 11.43 6.07 -9.80
CA ARG A 393 12.28 6.83 -10.73
C ARG A 393 11.51 7.43 -11.91
N VAL A 394 10.46 6.73 -12.36
CA VAL A 394 9.53 7.27 -13.39
C VAL A 394 8.76 8.47 -12.81
N LYS A 395 8.28 8.40 -11.56
CA LYS A 395 7.66 9.55 -10.86
C LYS A 395 8.61 10.75 -10.76
N GLU A 396 9.86 10.52 -10.37
CA GLU A 396 10.90 11.56 -10.31
C GLU A 396 11.18 12.20 -11.68
N ALA A 397 11.04 11.45 -12.77
CA ALA A 397 11.17 11.97 -14.12
C ALA A 397 9.98 12.82 -14.57
N VAL A 398 8.75 12.44 -14.18
CA VAL A 398 7.50 13.03 -14.69
C VAL A 398 6.99 14.18 -13.81
N TYR A 399 6.92 13.99 -12.49
CA TYR A 399 6.25 14.94 -11.59
C TYR A 399 6.81 16.37 -11.63
N PRO A 400 8.14 16.61 -11.63
CA PRO A 400 8.68 17.97 -11.70
C PRO A 400 8.35 18.64 -13.02
N GLU A 401 8.31 17.91 -14.13
CA GLU A 401 8.01 18.46 -15.46
C GLU A 401 6.54 18.86 -15.56
N ILE A 402 5.62 18.01 -15.08
CA ILE A 402 4.20 18.37 -14.98
C ILE A 402 4.04 19.60 -14.09
N GLN A 403 4.68 19.65 -12.93
CA GLN A 403 4.63 20.80 -12.01
C GLN A 403 5.13 22.08 -12.67
N ASN A 404 6.23 22.01 -13.41
CA ASN A 404 6.76 23.18 -14.12
C ASN A 404 5.78 23.70 -15.17
N ALA A 405 5.12 22.80 -15.91
CA ALA A 405 4.14 23.21 -16.92
C ALA A 405 2.89 23.85 -16.27
N VAL A 406 2.28 23.20 -15.30
CA VAL A 406 1.03 23.69 -14.68
C VAL A 406 1.24 24.98 -13.89
N LEU A 407 2.45 25.24 -13.40
CA LEU A 407 2.81 26.51 -12.74
C LEU A 407 3.32 27.59 -13.71
N GLY A 408 3.25 27.34 -15.03
CA GLY A 408 3.63 28.31 -16.06
C GLY A 408 5.14 28.54 -16.20
N ARG A 409 5.98 27.66 -15.65
CA ARG A 409 7.45 27.78 -15.68
C ARG A 409 8.05 27.18 -16.96
N LYS A 410 7.33 26.31 -17.65
CA LYS A 410 7.75 25.61 -18.87
C LYS A 410 6.54 25.39 -19.79
N PRO A 411 6.66 25.52 -21.11
CA PRO A 411 5.59 25.14 -22.04
C PRO A 411 5.26 23.64 -21.92
N ALA A 412 3.98 23.27 -22.00
CA ALA A 412 3.53 21.88 -21.84
C ALA A 412 4.21 20.92 -22.82
N ALA A 413 4.36 21.30 -24.09
CA ALA A 413 5.06 20.48 -25.10
C ALA A 413 6.52 20.20 -24.70
N GLN A 414 7.24 21.21 -24.19
CA GLN A 414 8.61 21.02 -23.74
C GLN A 414 8.69 20.15 -22.48
N ALA A 415 7.76 20.36 -21.54
CA ALA A 415 7.70 19.57 -20.31
C ALA A 415 7.45 18.09 -20.58
N LEU A 416 6.50 17.76 -21.46
CA LEU A 416 6.23 16.36 -21.82
C LEU A 416 7.40 15.73 -22.58
N LYS A 417 8.01 16.46 -23.50
CA LYS A 417 9.21 16.00 -24.23
C LYS A 417 10.37 15.69 -23.28
N ASP A 418 10.65 16.60 -22.33
CA ASP A 418 11.72 16.42 -21.36
C ASP A 418 11.43 15.25 -20.40
N ALA A 419 10.17 15.13 -19.95
CA ALA A 419 9.71 14.01 -19.11
C ALA A 419 9.86 12.68 -19.86
N ALA A 420 9.39 12.60 -21.10
CA ALA A 420 9.48 11.39 -21.93
C ALA A 420 10.94 10.94 -22.12
N ALA A 421 11.84 11.87 -22.45
CA ALA A 421 13.26 11.56 -22.61
C ALA A 421 13.91 11.07 -21.28
N LYS A 422 13.43 11.54 -20.12
CA LYS A 422 13.90 11.05 -18.82
C LYS A 422 13.34 9.66 -18.52
N VAL A 423 12.05 9.45 -18.77
CA VAL A 423 11.38 8.14 -18.61
C VAL A 423 12.04 7.08 -19.47
N ASP A 424 12.27 7.36 -20.75
CA ASP A 424 12.89 6.40 -21.67
C ASP A 424 14.30 5.99 -21.20
N ARG A 425 15.07 6.92 -20.62
CA ARG A 425 16.37 6.59 -20.01
C ARG A 425 16.22 5.71 -18.76
N VAL A 426 15.21 5.93 -17.94
CA VAL A 426 14.93 5.10 -16.77
C VAL A 426 14.52 3.69 -17.16
N LEU A 427 13.71 3.56 -18.22
CA LEU A 427 13.22 2.26 -18.70
C LEU A 427 14.25 1.48 -19.52
N GLY A 428 15.24 2.16 -20.10
CA GLY A 428 16.34 1.57 -20.87
C GLY A 428 17.52 1.06 -20.02
N GLN A 429 17.50 1.28 -18.69
CA GLN A 429 18.48 0.80 -17.72
C GLN A 429 18.04 -0.54 -17.12
#